data_98e30fbeed37a773e4c0ee54965e13b6
#
_entry.id   98e30fbeed37a773e4c0ee54965e13b6
#
_cell.length_a   1.000
_cell.length_b   1.000
_cell.length_c   1.000
_cell.angle_alpha   90.00
_cell.angle_beta   90.00
_cell.angle_gamma   90.00
#
_symmetry.space_group_name_H-M   'P 1'
#
loop_
_entity.id
_entity.type
_entity.pdbx_description
1 polymer ?
#
loop_
_entity_poly.entity_id
_entity_poly.type
_entity_poly.pdbx_seq_one_letter_code
_entity_poly.pdbx_strand_id
1 'polypeptide(L)'
;MKRITLISILIIGSLCFSYGQERSTISSEDSLAFVAAEWEMTGLGRGAEAMHSQFRMFDSMQNVSVIRYPARRFKTRFGHYPGAEAGKTSELAGKAGVEMAINGGYFDNGPVPCVYFRIGDRTYSETKSKEEQLRVNAVVGFKDKRGRKMMIRKCSSAQYDEITGKWHSVMASGPLLIDDAQIVVPENYSKAYPERKPGGFYDGRHPRSIIGSDDNGNIYMIVIDGRHKGQAEGTTIYQTAVICRLLGLTEAINLDGGGSSALWSEELGVMNNPSDNRKFDNKGERRIPNIIGAAR
;
A
#
# COMPACT_ATOMS: atom_id res chain seq x y z
N MET A 1 -13.10 24.46 -3.12
CA MET A 1 -11.74 23.88 -3.17
C MET A 1 -10.74 24.98 -2.80
N LYS A 2 -10.13 24.90 -1.65
CA LYS A 2 -9.04 25.81 -1.26
C LYS A 2 -7.72 25.16 -1.67
N ARG A 3 -7.02 25.75 -2.65
CA ARG A 3 -5.64 25.40 -2.97
C ARG A 3 -4.75 25.92 -1.85
N ILE A 4 -4.07 25.05 -1.15
CA ILE A 4 -3.06 25.39 -0.15
C ILE A 4 -1.71 25.02 -0.74
N THR A 5 -0.91 26.03 -1.07
CA THR A 5 0.49 25.86 -1.48
C THR A 5 1.29 25.36 -0.27
N LEU A 6 1.90 24.21 -0.39
CA LEU A 6 2.61 23.58 0.70
C LEU A 6 3.95 24.28 0.97
N ILE A 7 4.14 24.66 2.22
CA ILE A 7 5.42 25.16 2.77
C ILE A 7 6.42 24.00 2.81
N SER A 8 7.58 24.24 2.24
CA SER A 8 8.71 23.32 2.17
C SER A 8 9.09 22.76 3.54
N ILE A 9 8.94 21.46 3.74
CA ILE A 9 9.53 20.78 4.89
C ILE A 9 10.94 20.38 4.49
N LEU A 10 11.91 21.19 4.90
CA LEU A 10 13.34 20.89 4.79
C LEU A 10 13.70 19.88 5.89
N ILE A 11 13.78 18.59 5.56
CA ILE A 11 14.36 17.59 6.48
C ILE A 11 15.85 17.48 6.17
N ILE A 12 16.67 18.23 6.90
CA ILE A 12 18.11 18.02 6.96
C ILE A 12 18.35 16.92 8.01
N GLY A 13 18.48 15.68 7.57
CA GLY A 13 18.86 14.55 8.42
C GLY A 13 20.36 14.44 8.56
N SER A 14 20.87 14.57 9.79
CA SER A 14 22.27 14.32 10.17
C SER A 14 22.73 12.92 9.81
N LEU A 15 23.88 12.85 9.15
CA LEU A 15 24.63 11.64 8.83
C LEU A 15 25.34 11.09 10.08
N CYS A 16 24.92 9.92 10.54
CA CYS A 16 25.79 9.06 11.36
C CYS A 16 26.17 7.82 10.55
N PHE A 17 27.45 7.65 10.30
CA PHE A 17 28.04 6.51 9.60
C PHE A 17 28.06 5.27 10.51
N SER A 18 27.51 4.16 10.03
CA SER A 18 27.90 2.82 10.48
C SER A 18 27.94 1.86 9.28
N TYR A 19 28.96 1.02 9.31
CA TYR A 19 29.46 0.15 8.23
C TYR A 19 28.46 -0.90 7.78
N GLY A 20 28.29 -1.11 6.44
CA GLY A 20 28.07 -2.46 5.90
C GLY A 20 26.72 -2.77 5.25
N GLN A 21 25.97 -1.80 4.72
CA GLN A 21 24.95 -2.04 3.68
C GLN A 21 24.98 -0.85 2.72
N GLU A 22 25.07 -1.11 1.40
CA GLU A 22 24.82 -0.07 0.41
C GLU A 22 23.40 0.49 0.65
N ARG A 23 23.35 1.69 1.24
CA ARG A 23 22.08 2.41 1.38
C ARG A 23 21.65 2.79 -0.03
N SER A 24 20.52 2.28 -0.46
CA SER A 24 19.86 2.74 -1.67
C SER A 24 19.60 4.25 -1.52
N THR A 25 20.40 5.06 -2.17
CA THR A 25 20.23 6.52 -2.17
C THR A 25 19.18 6.86 -3.20
N ILE A 26 18.07 7.46 -2.74
CA ILE A 26 17.08 8.06 -3.66
C ILE A 26 17.81 9.11 -4.48
N SER A 27 17.64 9.11 -5.80
CA SER A 27 18.29 10.08 -6.67
C SER A 27 17.85 11.51 -6.31
N SER A 28 18.77 12.46 -6.47
CA SER A 28 18.46 13.88 -6.23
C SER A 28 17.37 14.37 -7.18
N GLU A 29 17.33 13.88 -8.42
CA GLU A 29 16.32 14.22 -9.41
C GLU A 29 14.92 13.75 -8.99
N ASP A 30 14.79 12.49 -8.58
CA ASP A 30 13.52 11.95 -8.10
C ASP A 30 13.04 12.64 -6.82
N SER A 31 13.97 12.96 -5.90
CA SER A 31 13.63 13.71 -4.69
C SER A 31 13.12 15.11 -5.01
N LEU A 32 13.76 15.82 -5.94
CA LEU A 32 13.35 17.15 -6.37
C LEU A 32 12.00 17.10 -7.12
N ALA A 33 11.80 16.11 -7.98
CA ALA A 33 10.55 15.92 -8.69
C ALA A 33 9.37 15.69 -7.74
N PHE A 34 9.57 14.88 -6.68
CA PHE A 34 8.54 14.65 -5.66
C PHE A 34 8.24 15.90 -4.83
N VAL A 35 9.28 16.65 -4.41
CA VAL A 35 9.12 17.89 -3.62
C VAL A 35 8.44 18.99 -4.43
N ALA A 36 8.71 19.07 -5.74
CA ALA A 36 8.10 20.03 -6.64
C ALA A 36 6.67 19.65 -7.06
N ALA A 37 6.21 18.43 -6.77
CA ALA A 37 4.86 17.99 -7.11
C ALA A 37 3.81 18.82 -6.38
N GLU A 38 2.78 19.23 -7.12
CA GLU A 38 1.62 19.90 -6.53
C GLU A 38 0.64 18.88 -5.99
N TRP A 39 0.33 18.97 -4.69
CA TRP A 39 -0.61 18.06 -4.03
C TRP A 39 -1.94 18.76 -3.76
N GLU A 40 -3.01 18.20 -4.30
CA GLU A 40 -4.37 18.53 -3.90
C GLU A 40 -4.67 17.85 -2.57
N MET A 41 -5.12 18.63 -1.58
CA MET A 41 -5.40 18.12 -0.24
C MET A 41 -6.84 18.39 0.17
N THR A 42 -7.53 17.40 0.71
CA THR A 42 -8.89 17.49 1.22
C THR A 42 -8.95 16.88 2.62
N GLY A 43 -9.44 17.66 3.60
CA GLY A 43 -9.64 17.16 4.95
C GLY A 43 -10.83 16.21 5.02
N LEU A 44 -10.66 15.01 5.57
CA LEU A 44 -11.70 14.00 5.81
C LEU A 44 -12.19 13.99 7.26
N GLY A 45 -11.84 15.02 8.03
CA GLY A 45 -12.21 15.15 9.44
C GLY A 45 -11.30 14.38 10.41
N ARG A 46 -11.30 14.78 11.69
CA ARG A 46 -10.51 14.18 12.78
C ARG A 46 -9.00 14.03 12.47
N GLY A 47 -8.46 14.88 11.60
CA GLY A 47 -7.06 14.85 11.17
C GLY A 47 -6.76 13.80 10.12
N ALA A 48 -7.79 13.18 9.52
CA ALA A 48 -7.63 12.42 8.29
C ALA A 48 -7.64 13.36 7.08
N GLU A 49 -6.82 13.05 6.10
CA GLU A 49 -6.62 13.83 4.88
C GLU A 49 -6.53 12.91 3.66
N ALA A 50 -7.18 13.32 2.60
CA ALA A 50 -6.98 12.79 1.26
C ALA A 50 -5.99 13.68 0.50
N MET A 51 -5.05 13.07 -0.18
CA MET A 51 -4.02 13.75 -0.97
C MET A 51 -3.97 13.13 -2.36
N HIS A 52 -3.84 13.96 -3.38
CA HIS A 52 -3.71 13.50 -4.76
C HIS A 52 -2.70 14.34 -5.52
N SER A 53 -1.88 13.71 -6.36
CA SER A 53 -0.95 14.40 -7.23
C SER A 53 -0.67 13.61 -8.50
N GLN A 54 -0.57 14.29 -9.62
CA GLN A 54 -0.08 13.76 -10.88
C GLN A 54 1.20 14.52 -11.27
N PHE A 55 2.31 13.84 -11.37
CA PHE A 55 3.63 14.43 -11.61
C PHE A 55 4.56 13.50 -12.38
N ARG A 56 5.61 14.07 -12.97
CA ARG A 56 6.65 13.31 -13.67
C ARG A 56 7.74 12.90 -12.68
N MET A 57 8.01 11.59 -12.61
CA MET A 57 9.07 11.00 -11.80
C MET A 57 9.47 9.64 -12.42
N PHE A 58 10.71 9.21 -12.28
CA PHE A 58 11.21 7.95 -12.87
C PHE A 58 11.03 7.91 -14.39
N ASP A 59 11.27 9.03 -15.08
CA ASP A 59 11.06 9.21 -16.53
C ASP A 59 9.64 8.91 -17.04
N SER A 60 8.64 8.97 -16.17
CA SER A 60 7.25 8.67 -16.50
C SER A 60 6.26 9.47 -15.69
N MET A 61 5.02 9.51 -16.16
CA MET A 61 3.92 10.13 -15.42
C MET A 61 3.45 9.19 -14.31
N GLN A 62 3.39 9.73 -13.10
CA GLN A 62 2.85 9.09 -11.91
C GLN A 62 1.55 9.77 -11.52
N ASN A 63 0.58 8.99 -11.05
CA ASN A 63 -0.66 9.45 -10.46
C ASN A 63 -0.82 8.77 -9.10
N VAL A 64 -0.71 9.55 -8.03
CA VAL A 64 -0.62 9.04 -6.66
C VAL A 64 -1.78 9.58 -5.83
N SER A 65 -2.54 8.67 -5.24
CA SER A 65 -3.63 8.97 -4.31
C SER A 65 -3.31 8.40 -2.93
N VAL A 66 -3.49 9.21 -1.90
CA VAL A 66 -3.14 8.87 -0.51
C VAL A 66 -4.29 9.24 0.41
N ILE A 67 -4.61 8.37 1.35
CA ILE A 67 -5.35 8.71 2.57
C ILE A 67 -4.38 8.55 3.75
N ARG A 68 -4.20 9.63 4.52
CA ARG A 68 -3.42 9.64 5.76
C ARG A 68 -4.34 9.92 6.93
N TYR A 69 -4.24 9.15 8.02
CA TYR A 69 -5.05 9.37 9.22
C TYR A 69 -4.34 8.95 10.50
N PRO A 70 -4.58 9.66 11.64
CA PRO A 70 -4.03 9.28 12.94
C PRO A 70 -4.67 7.98 13.44
N ALA A 71 -3.89 6.91 13.60
CA ALA A 71 -4.39 5.59 14.02
C ALA A 71 -5.21 5.62 15.31
N ARG A 72 -4.83 6.49 16.26
CA ARG A 72 -5.54 6.64 17.56
C ARG A 72 -6.99 7.14 17.44
N ARG A 73 -7.34 7.79 16.35
CA ARG A 73 -8.66 8.41 16.12
C ARG A 73 -9.61 7.58 15.28
N PHE A 74 -9.11 6.48 14.69
CA PHE A 74 -9.86 5.59 13.81
C PHE A 74 -9.70 4.13 14.24
N LYS A 75 -10.68 3.31 13.88
CA LYS A 75 -10.65 1.85 14.00
C LYS A 75 -10.31 1.27 12.65
N THR A 76 -9.10 0.76 12.48
CA THR A 76 -8.69 0.10 11.23
C THR A 76 -8.96 -1.39 11.32
N ARG A 77 -9.54 -1.98 10.29
CA ARG A 77 -9.92 -3.40 10.26
C ARG A 77 -9.88 -3.97 8.85
N PHE A 78 -9.79 -5.29 8.79
CA PHE A 78 -10.00 -6.02 7.56
C PHE A 78 -11.49 -6.28 7.34
N GLY A 79 -11.93 -6.19 6.08
CA GLY A 79 -13.20 -6.74 5.60
C GLY A 79 -12.93 -7.99 4.75
N HIS A 80 -13.71 -9.06 4.93
CA HIS A 80 -13.56 -10.34 4.24
C HIS A 80 -14.84 -10.76 3.55
N TYR A 81 -14.80 -10.88 2.22
CA TYR A 81 -15.95 -11.11 1.34
C TYR A 81 -15.56 -12.01 0.16
N PRO A 82 -15.26 -13.31 0.39
CA PRO A 82 -14.74 -14.19 -0.65
C PRO A 82 -15.83 -14.69 -1.62
N GLY A 83 -15.43 -15.12 -2.80
CA GLY A 83 -16.29 -15.77 -3.76
C GLY A 83 -17.46 -14.90 -4.21
N ALA A 84 -18.68 -15.37 -4.02
CA ALA A 84 -19.91 -14.66 -4.42
C ALA A 84 -20.14 -13.33 -3.69
N GLU A 85 -19.61 -13.20 -2.47
CA GLU A 85 -19.72 -11.98 -1.68
C GLU A 85 -18.70 -10.88 -2.09
N ALA A 86 -17.70 -11.23 -2.89
CA ALA A 86 -16.72 -10.29 -3.39
C ALA A 86 -17.40 -9.10 -4.08
N GLY A 87 -16.75 -7.95 -4.02
CA GLY A 87 -17.28 -6.71 -4.56
C GLY A 87 -16.17 -5.72 -4.86
N LYS A 88 -16.54 -4.57 -5.39
CA LYS A 88 -15.64 -3.44 -5.57
C LYS A 88 -15.18 -2.91 -4.20
N THR A 89 -14.03 -2.26 -4.11
CA THR A 89 -13.57 -1.64 -2.85
C THR A 89 -14.62 -0.70 -2.27
N SER A 90 -15.23 0.13 -3.11
CA SER A 90 -16.32 1.06 -2.72
C SER A 90 -17.56 0.33 -2.15
N GLU A 91 -17.98 -0.76 -2.78
CA GLU A 91 -19.13 -1.56 -2.34
C GLU A 91 -18.84 -2.26 -1.00
N LEU A 92 -17.62 -2.83 -0.87
CA LEU A 92 -17.20 -3.54 0.34
C LEU A 92 -16.97 -2.57 1.51
N ALA A 93 -16.50 -1.35 1.24
CA ALA A 93 -16.38 -0.30 2.23
C ALA A 93 -17.75 0.05 2.84
N GLY A 94 -18.78 0.21 2.01
CA GLY A 94 -20.15 0.43 2.47
C GLY A 94 -20.67 -0.74 3.31
N LYS A 95 -20.48 -2.00 2.86
CA LYS A 95 -20.85 -3.20 3.61
C LYS A 95 -20.12 -3.30 4.96
N ALA A 96 -18.85 -2.90 5.01
CA ALA A 96 -18.06 -2.90 6.24
C ALA A 96 -18.40 -1.73 7.18
N GLY A 97 -19.14 -0.71 6.73
CA GLY A 97 -19.41 0.49 7.48
C GLY A 97 -18.10 1.22 7.85
N VAL A 98 -17.22 1.42 6.86
CA VAL A 98 -15.99 2.18 7.00
C VAL A 98 -16.07 3.45 6.16
N GLU A 99 -15.34 4.48 6.58
CA GLU A 99 -15.33 5.80 5.94
C GLU A 99 -14.21 5.93 4.90
N MET A 100 -13.20 5.07 5.02
CA MET A 100 -12.04 5.03 4.13
C MET A 100 -11.65 3.58 3.90
N ALA A 101 -11.24 3.22 2.68
CA ALA A 101 -10.84 1.86 2.35
C ALA A 101 -9.82 1.80 1.20
N ILE A 102 -8.98 0.77 1.27
CA ILE A 102 -8.10 0.33 0.19
C ILE A 102 -8.34 -1.17 -0.06
N ASN A 103 -8.13 -1.66 -1.27
CA ASN A 103 -8.14 -3.09 -1.55
C ASN A 103 -7.14 -3.84 -0.66
N GLY A 104 -7.39 -5.13 -0.44
CA GLY A 104 -6.58 -5.94 0.47
C GLY A 104 -5.50 -6.78 -0.22
N GLY A 105 -5.35 -8.02 0.24
CA GLY A 105 -4.31 -8.95 -0.16
C GLY A 105 -4.61 -9.74 -1.42
N TYR A 106 -3.64 -10.55 -1.83
CA TYR A 106 -3.68 -11.37 -3.05
C TYR A 106 -4.76 -12.43 -3.03
N PHE A 107 -5.30 -12.71 -4.20
CA PHE A 107 -6.36 -13.69 -4.40
C PHE A 107 -6.26 -14.40 -5.76
N ASP A 108 -6.89 -15.55 -5.86
CA ASP A 108 -7.03 -16.34 -7.08
C ASP A 108 -8.37 -16.07 -7.80
N ASN A 109 -8.57 -16.75 -8.92
CA ASN A 109 -9.85 -16.73 -9.65
C ASN A 109 -11.02 -17.09 -8.75
N GLY A 110 -12.17 -16.45 -8.97
CA GLY A 110 -13.35 -16.62 -8.15
C GLY A 110 -13.34 -15.81 -6.84
N PRO A 111 -12.68 -14.66 -6.81
CA PRO A 111 -12.05 -13.89 -5.72
C PRO A 111 -11.93 -14.68 -4.38
N VAL A 112 -10.97 -15.59 -4.33
CA VAL A 112 -10.65 -16.37 -3.12
C VAL A 112 -9.25 -15.98 -2.64
N PRO A 113 -9.10 -15.55 -1.35
CA PRO A 113 -7.77 -15.20 -0.84
C PRO A 113 -6.79 -16.37 -0.99
N CYS A 114 -5.57 -16.06 -1.44
CA CYS A 114 -4.48 -17.05 -1.61
C CYS A 114 -3.26 -16.77 -0.72
N VAL A 115 -3.43 -15.90 0.28
CA VAL A 115 -2.45 -15.54 1.28
C VAL A 115 -3.02 -15.77 2.68
N TYR A 116 -2.17 -15.95 3.68
CA TYR A 116 -2.60 -16.09 5.07
C TYR A 116 -3.45 -14.91 5.49
N PHE A 117 -4.66 -15.24 5.97
CA PHE A 117 -5.62 -14.23 6.38
C PHE A 117 -6.41 -14.71 7.59
N ARG A 118 -6.29 -13.99 8.71
CA ARG A 118 -6.92 -14.32 9.99
C ARG A 118 -7.57 -13.09 10.62
N ILE A 119 -8.78 -13.28 11.15
CA ILE A 119 -9.50 -12.29 11.96
C ILE A 119 -10.01 -12.98 13.24
N GLY A 120 -9.62 -12.49 14.40
CA GLY A 120 -9.85 -13.16 15.68
C GLY A 120 -9.19 -14.53 15.69
N ASP A 121 -9.95 -15.54 16.10
CA ASP A 121 -9.49 -16.92 16.17
C ASP A 121 -9.72 -17.71 14.86
N ARG A 122 -10.25 -17.05 13.83
CA ARG A 122 -10.59 -17.71 12.57
C ARG A 122 -9.59 -17.39 11.48
N THR A 123 -8.86 -18.41 11.02
CA THR A 123 -8.07 -18.37 9.79
C THR A 123 -8.98 -18.67 8.59
N TYR A 124 -8.96 -17.80 7.60
CA TYR A 124 -9.77 -17.88 6.38
C TYR A 124 -8.99 -18.45 5.20
N SER A 125 -7.70 -18.24 5.15
CA SER A 125 -6.82 -18.75 4.10
C SER A 125 -5.38 -18.83 4.58
N GLU A 126 -4.60 -19.70 3.90
CA GLU A 126 -3.15 -19.85 4.08
C GLU A 126 -2.40 -19.31 2.86
N THR A 127 -1.13 -18.98 3.05
CA THR A 127 -0.29 -18.55 1.94
C THR A 127 0.09 -19.74 1.07
N LYS A 128 -0.30 -19.68 -0.21
CA LYS A 128 0.12 -20.69 -1.19
C LYS A 128 1.60 -20.57 -1.47
N SER A 129 2.30 -21.70 -1.62
CA SER A 129 3.75 -21.73 -1.86
C SER A 129 4.19 -20.87 -3.05
N LYS A 130 3.38 -20.79 -4.10
CA LYS A 130 3.64 -19.92 -5.25
C LYS A 130 3.71 -18.44 -4.83
N GLU A 131 2.81 -17.99 -3.97
CA GLU A 131 2.74 -16.61 -3.51
C GLU A 131 3.94 -16.25 -2.63
N GLU A 132 4.32 -17.16 -1.73
CA GLU A 132 5.50 -17.01 -0.88
C GLU A 132 6.79 -16.91 -1.71
N GLN A 133 6.93 -17.75 -2.72
CA GLN A 133 8.10 -17.72 -3.60
C GLN A 133 8.17 -16.46 -4.46
N LEU A 134 7.02 -15.94 -4.89
CA LEU A 134 6.96 -14.82 -5.81
C LEU A 134 7.02 -13.46 -5.13
N ARG A 135 6.27 -13.25 -4.05
CA ARG A 135 6.02 -11.88 -3.57
C ARG A 135 5.68 -11.72 -2.08
N VAL A 136 5.18 -12.75 -1.40
CA VAL A 136 4.77 -12.64 0.01
C VAL A 136 5.95 -12.90 0.92
N ASN A 137 6.38 -11.90 1.67
CA ASN A 137 7.51 -12.00 2.60
C ASN A 137 7.29 -11.25 3.91
N ALA A 138 6.05 -10.79 4.16
CA ALA A 138 5.71 -10.05 5.34
C ALA A 138 4.22 -10.20 5.69
N VAL A 139 3.85 -9.70 6.85
CA VAL A 139 2.48 -9.60 7.32
C VAL A 139 2.16 -8.18 7.77
N VAL A 140 0.91 -7.77 7.56
CA VAL A 140 0.31 -6.60 8.18
C VAL A 140 -0.83 -7.06 9.08
N GLY A 141 -1.02 -6.40 10.21
CA GLY A 141 -2.11 -6.74 11.11
C GLY A 141 -2.33 -5.75 12.22
N PHE A 142 -3.32 -6.06 13.06
CA PHE A 142 -3.74 -5.21 14.15
C PHE A 142 -3.72 -6.01 15.46
N LYS A 143 -3.10 -5.43 16.50
CA LYS A 143 -2.90 -6.10 17.78
C LYS A 143 -4.23 -6.36 18.52
N ASP A 144 -5.20 -5.47 18.38
CA ASP A 144 -6.49 -5.54 19.05
C ASP A 144 -7.67 -5.28 18.09
N LYS A 145 -8.89 -5.52 18.58
CA LYS A 145 -10.15 -5.28 17.84
C LYS A 145 -10.38 -3.82 17.45
N ARG A 146 -9.66 -2.87 18.08
CA ARG A 146 -9.79 -1.45 17.78
C ARG A 146 -8.93 -1.03 16.58
N GLY A 147 -7.93 -1.86 16.21
CA GLY A 147 -7.07 -1.61 15.09
C GLY A 147 -6.25 -0.31 15.17
N ARG A 148 -6.04 0.22 16.40
CA ARG A 148 -5.32 1.49 16.61
C ARG A 148 -3.80 1.34 16.50
N LYS A 149 -3.31 0.13 16.62
CA LYS A 149 -1.89 -0.20 16.45
C LYS A 149 -1.75 -1.17 15.29
N MET A 150 -1.42 -0.63 14.14
CA MET A 150 -0.99 -1.42 12.99
C MET A 150 0.44 -1.91 13.22
N MET A 151 0.73 -3.10 12.75
CA MET A 151 2.04 -3.71 12.80
C MET A 151 2.35 -4.32 11.44
N ILE A 152 3.56 -4.10 10.96
CA ILE A 152 4.10 -4.73 9.76
C ILE A 152 5.35 -5.49 10.19
N ARG A 153 5.50 -6.76 9.78
CA ARG A 153 6.67 -7.57 10.13
C ARG A 153 7.07 -8.46 8.97
N LYS A 154 8.36 -8.47 8.70
CA LYS A 154 8.96 -9.43 7.78
C LYS A 154 8.87 -10.83 8.39
N CYS A 155 8.32 -11.78 7.66
CA CYS A 155 8.25 -13.18 8.05
C CYS A 155 7.89 -14.08 6.86
N SER A 156 8.28 -15.36 6.98
CA SER A 156 7.82 -16.43 6.11
C SER A 156 6.58 -17.12 6.67
N SER A 157 5.94 -17.98 5.88
CA SER A 157 4.75 -18.73 6.31
C SER A 157 5.02 -19.62 7.54
N ALA A 158 6.20 -20.15 7.67
CA ALA A 158 6.60 -20.96 8.83
C ALA A 158 6.64 -20.18 10.17
N GLN A 159 6.63 -18.84 10.11
CA GLN A 159 6.76 -17.96 11.27
C GLN A 159 5.45 -17.24 11.65
N TYR A 160 4.36 -17.45 10.91
CA TYR A 160 3.12 -16.68 11.12
C TYR A 160 2.62 -16.81 12.56
N ASP A 161 2.49 -18.00 13.10
CA ASP A 161 1.97 -18.21 14.46
C ASP A 161 2.89 -17.64 15.55
N GLU A 162 4.20 -17.81 15.40
CA GLU A 162 5.19 -17.25 16.32
C GLU A 162 5.11 -15.71 16.37
N ILE A 163 5.12 -15.07 15.22
CA ILE A 163 5.18 -13.60 15.11
C ILE A 163 3.84 -12.96 15.40
N THR A 164 2.74 -13.56 14.95
CA THR A 164 1.41 -12.94 14.94
C THR A 164 0.41 -13.57 15.89
N GLY A 165 0.75 -14.61 16.65
CA GLY A 165 -0.17 -15.35 17.50
C GLY A 165 -0.94 -14.49 18.52
N LYS A 166 -0.37 -13.36 18.93
CA LYS A 166 -1.02 -12.38 19.83
C LYS A 166 -1.76 -11.25 19.13
N TRP A 167 -1.79 -11.23 17.78
CA TRP A 167 -2.50 -10.18 17.05
C TRP A 167 -3.94 -10.59 16.82
N HIS A 168 -4.85 -9.61 16.89
CA HIS A 168 -6.26 -9.89 16.62
C HIS A 168 -6.54 -10.23 15.17
N SER A 169 -5.89 -9.55 14.23
CA SER A 169 -6.09 -9.79 12.80
C SER A 169 -4.79 -9.64 12.04
N VAL A 170 -4.60 -10.48 11.02
CA VAL A 170 -3.37 -10.60 10.23
C VAL A 170 -3.70 -10.88 8.79
N MET A 171 -2.94 -10.27 7.89
CA MET A 171 -2.93 -10.57 6.46
C MET A 171 -1.49 -10.64 5.98
N ALA A 172 -1.10 -11.77 5.40
CA ALA A 172 0.17 -11.88 4.70
C ALA A 172 0.10 -11.11 3.38
N SER A 173 1.18 -10.43 3.05
CA SER A 173 1.31 -9.66 1.81
C SER A 173 2.78 -9.42 1.49
N GLY A 174 3.05 -8.56 0.53
CA GLY A 174 4.41 -8.20 0.18
C GLY A 174 4.59 -7.73 -1.25
N PRO A 175 5.83 -7.39 -1.57
CA PRO A 175 6.97 -7.41 -0.66
C PRO A 175 6.89 -6.33 0.42
N LEU A 176 7.62 -6.54 1.53
CA LEU A 176 7.93 -5.48 2.48
C LEU A 176 8.74 -4.42 1.74
N LEU A 177 8.33 -3.17 1.83
CA LEU A 177 8.93 -2.05 1.09
C LEU A 177 9.86 -1.24 1.97
N ILE A 178 9.37 -0.88 3.15
CA ILE A 178 10.06 -0.05 4.15
C ILE A 178 10.02 -0.78 5.48
N ASP A 179 11.16 -0.86 6.14
CA ASP A 179 11.34 -1.36 7.49
C ASP A 179 12.30 -0.44 8.23
N ASP A 180 11.91 0.05 9.40
CA ASP A 180 12.68 1.03 10.19
C ASP A 180 13.22 2.19 9.34
N ALA A 181 12.34 2.82 8.59
CA ALA A 181 12.64 3.94 7.69
C ALA A 181 13.67 3.63 6.58
N GLN A 182 14.00 2.37 6.32
CA GLN A 182 14.91 1.96 5.24
C GLN A 182 14.14 1.27 4.11
N ILE A 183 14.54 1.53 2.87
CA ILE A 183 14.08 0.74 1.72
C ILE A 183 14.73 -0.64 1.82
N VAL A 184 13.92 -1.70 1.88
CA VAL A 184 14.39 -3.09 2.05
C VAL A 184 14.21 -3.97 0.81
N VAL A 185 13.86 -3.37 -0.31
CA VAL A 185 13.77 -4.02 -1.61
C VAL A 185 14.90 -3.54 -2.53
N PRO A 186 15.51 -4.44 -3.34
CA PRO A 186 16.57 -4.04 -4.24
C PRO A 186 16.04 -3.18 -5.39
N GLU A 187 16.86 -2.27 -5.89
CA GLU A 187 16.54 -1.41 -7.03
C GLU A 187 16.21 -2.23 -8.30
N ASN A 188 16.97 -3.28 -8.53
CA ASN A 188 16.74 -4.22 -9.62
C ASN A 188 16.67 -5.63 -9.04
N TYR A 189 15.47 -6.15 -8.94
CA TYR A 189 15.21 -7.45 -8.31
C TYR A 189 15.80 -8.61 -9.12
N SER A 190 15.64 -8.58 -10.43
CA SER A 190 16.15 -9.65 -11.31
C SER A 190 17.68 -9.72 -11.30
N LYS A 191 18.36 -8.59 -11.10
CA LYS A 191 19.82 -8.55 -10.94
C LYS A 191 20.26 -9.05 -9.57
N ALA A 192 19.53 -8.70 -8.51
CA ALA A 192 19.82 -9.12 -7.14
C ALA A 192 19.54 -10.61 -6.91
N TYR A 193 18.55 -11.18 -7.60
CA TYR A 193 18.09 -12.56 -7.45
C TYR A 193 17.90 -13.23 -8.81
N PRO A 194 18.99 -13.53 -9.56
CA PRO A 194 18.91 -14.03 -10.93
C PRO A 194 18.24 -15.42 -11.05
N GLU A 195 18.23 -16.20 -9.97
CA GLU A 195 17.56 -17.49 -9.88
C GLU A 195 16.03 -17.38 -9.76
N ARG A 196 15.51 -16.20 -9.39
CA ARG A 196 14.07 -15.93 -9.24
C ARG A 196 13.53 -15.28 -10.51
N LYS A 197 12.42 -15.80 -11.00
CA LYS A 197 11.76 -15.27 -12.23
C LYS A 197 10.35 -14.80 -11.90
N PRO A 198 10.18 -13.67 -11.22
CA PRO A 198 8.85 -13.19 -10.78
C PRO A 198 7.98 -12.61 -11.91
N GLY A 199 8.35 -12.83 -13.18
CA GLY A 199 7.52 -12.47 -14.33
C GLY A 199 7.26 -10.96 -14.47
N GLY A 200 8.22 -10.11 -14.11
CA GLY A 200 8.08 -8.64 -14.19
C GLY A 200 7.30 -8.02 -13.03
N PHE A 201 6.90 -8.80 -12.03
CA PHE A 201 6.19 -8.26 -10.87
C PHE A 201 7.01 -7.20 -10.12
N TYR A 202 8.32 -7.42 -9.94
CA TYR A 202 9.19 -6.50 -9.23
C TYR A 202 9.69 -5.35 -10.10
N ASP A 203 10.26 -5.67 -11.27
CA ASP A 203 10.96 -4.71 -12.13
C ASP A 203 10.03 -4.09 -13.19
N GLY A 204 8.81 -4.60 -13.34
CA GLY A 204 7.79 -4.03 -14.22
C GLY A 204 6.99 -2.93 -13.55
N ARG A 205 6.58 -1.94 -14.33
CA ARG A 205 5.67 -0.88 -13.88
C ARG A 205 4.23 -1.37 -13.85
N HIS A 206 3.59 -1.24 -12.70
CA HIS A 206 2.20 -1.66 -12.46
C HIS A 206 1.50 -0.67 -11.54
N PRO A 207 0.15 -0.64 -11.55
CA PRO A 207 -0.59 -0.06 -10.43
C PRO A 207 -0.21 -0.75 -9.13
N ARG A 208 -0.07 0.03 -8.05
CA ARG A 208 0.33 -0.47 -6.73
C ARG A 208 -0.62 0.00 -5.65
N SER A 209 -0.85 -0.86 -4.66
CA SER A 209 -1.56 -0.54 -3.45
C SER A 209 -0.66 -0.80 -2.26
N ILE A 210 -0.59 0.13 -1.33
CA ILE A 210 0.33 0.09 -0.21
C ILE A 210 -0.41 0.49 1.07
N ILE A 211 -0.07 -0.16 2.17
CA ILE A 211 -0.39 0.33 3.51
C ILE A 211 0.91 0.52 4.29
N GLY A 212 0.98 1.58 5.08
CA GLY A 212 2.17 1.87 5.88
C GLY A 212 1.87 2.83 7.01
N SER A 213 2.91 3.18 7.78
CA SER A 213 2.83 4.12 8.90
C SER A 213 4.07 4.99 8.98
N ASP A 214 3.91 6.14 9.64
CA ASP A 214 4.99 7.04 10.05
C ASP A 214 5.26 6.97 11.56
N ASP A 215 6.33 7.62 12.02
CA ASP A 215 6.69 7.69 13.44
C ASP A 215 5.73 8.54 14.29
N ASN A 216 4.86 9.34 13.65
CA ASN A 216 3.83 10.14 14.32
C ASN A 216 2.57 9.32 14.64
N GLY A 217 2.54 8.04 14.24
CA GLY A 217 1.42 7.14 14.44
C GLY A 217 0.27 7.37 13.47
N ASN A 218 0.55 7.93 12.30
CA ASN A 218 -0.41 7.96 11.20
C ASN A 218 -0.33 6.68 10.38
N ILE A 219 -1.47 6.25 9.85
CA ILE A 219 -1.57 5.18 8.85
C ILE A 219 -1.79 5.83 7.49
N TYR A 220 -1.15 5.27 6.48
CA TYR A 220 -1.25 5.66 5.09
C TYR A 220 -1.83 4.54 4.26
N MET A 221 -2.87 4.82 3.50
CA MET A 221 -3.39 3.99 2.42
C MET A 221 -3.01 4.68 1.12
N ILE A 222 -2.23 4.03 0.27
CA ILE A 222 -1.64 4.64 -0.92
C ILE A 222 -1.98 3.79 -2.14
N VAL A 223 -2.44 4.43 -3.20
CA VAL A 223 -2.54 3.83 -4.53
C VAL A 223 -1.73 4.66 -5.51
N ILE A 224 -0.88 3.98 -6.27
CA ILE A 224 -0.19 4.51 -7.42
C ILE A 224 -0.86 3.89 -8.65
N ASP A 225 -1.48 4.71 -9.49
CA ASP A 225 -2.11 4.25 -10.72
C ASP A 225 -1.08 3.77 -11.74
N GLY A 226 -1.51 3.01 -12.71
CA GLY A 226 -0.63 2.50 -13.75
C GLY A 226 -1.37 1.98 -14.98
N ARG A 227 -0.61 1.49 -15.98
CA ARG A 227 -1.11 0.95 -17.25
C ARG A 227 -1.74 2.00 -18.20
N HIS A 228 -1.59 3.28 -17.92
CA HIS A 228 -2.08 4.38 -18.73
C HIS A 228 -0.90 5.22 -19.23
N LYS A 229 -0.39 4.88 -20.43
CA LYS A 229 0.78 5.53 -21.03
C LYS A 229 0.59 7.05 -21.11
N GLY A 230 1.59 7.80 -20.64
CA GLY A 230 1.59 9.27 -20.66
C GLY A 230 0.69 9.93 -19.61
N GLN A 231 -0.09 9.16 -18.84
CA GLN A 231 -0.98 9.68 -17.79
C GLN A 231 -0.62 9.11 -16.42
N ALA A 232 -0.52 7.78 -16.30
CA ALA A 232 -0.14 7.06 -15.10
C ALA A 232 0.47 5.72 -15.53
N GLU A 233 1.80 5.64 -15.54
CA GLU A 233 2.47 4.44 -16.06
C GLU A 233 2.69 3.38 -14.99
N GLY A 234 2.61 3.79 -13.72
CA GLY A 234 2.85 2.92 -12.58
C GLY A 234 4.32 2.84 -12.20
N THR A 235 4.62 2.00 -11.22
CA THR A 235 5.94 1.90 -10.60
C THR A 235 6.43 0.47 -10.52
N THR A 236 7.76 0.29 -10.53
CA THR A 236 8.41 -0.93 -10.05
C THR A 236 8.22 -1.04 -8.53
N ILE A 237 8.56 -2.18 -7.94
CA ILE A 237 8.50 -2.33 -6.46
C ILE A 237 9.50 -1.37 -5.77
N TYR A 238 10.70 -1.21 -6.32
CA TYR A 238 11.67 -0.25 -5.77
C TYR A 238 11.18 1.20 -5.86
N GLN A 239 10.69 1.63 -7.02
CA GLN A 239 10.11 2.96 -7.21
C GLN A 239 8.92 3.22 -6.27
N THR A 240 8.10 2.19 -6.00
CA THR A 240 7.04 2.25 -4.99
C THR A 240 7.61 2.54 -3.60
N ALA A 241 8.67 1.83 -3.21
CA ALA A 241 9.34 2.06 -1.92
C ALA A 241 9.94 3.47 -1.82
N VAL A 242 10.51 4.00 -2.91
CA VAL A 242 11.02 5.38 -2.98
C VAL A 242 9.90 6.38 -2.69
N ILE A 243 8.73 6.27 -3.35
CA ILE A 243 7.58 7.14 -3.08
C ILE A 243 7.13 7.03 -1.61
N CYS A 244 7.06 5.82 -1.04
CA CYS A 244 6.73 5.63 0.37
C CYS A 244 7.72 6.36 1.31
N ARG A 245 9.02 6.28 1.02
CA ARG A 245 10.04 7.00 1.82
C ARG A 245 9.91 8.51 1.70
N LEU A 246 9.66 9.03 0.52
CA LEU A 246 9.46 10.47 0.28
C LEU A 246 8.17 10.99 0.93
N LEU A 247 7.14 10.15 1.07
CA LEU A 247 5.95 10.45 1.88
C LEU A 247 6.20 10.41 3.40
N GLY A 248 7.41 9.98 3.84
CA GLY A 248 7.79 9.94 5.25
C GLY A 248 7.44 8.64 5.99
N LEU A 249 7.10 7.57 5.28
CA LEU A 249 6.77 6.30 5.92
C LEU A 249 8.01 5.64 6.53
N THR A 250 7.85 5.06 7.71
CA THR A 250 8.86 4.28 8.41
C THR A 250 8.61 2.78 8.36
N GLU A 251 7.36 2.37 8.12
CA GLU A 251 6.97 0.99 7.79
C GLU A 251 6.03 1.00 6.57
N ALA A 252 6.24 0.13 5.58
CA ALA A 252 5.33 -0.01 4.44
C ALA A 252 5.38 -1.41 3.83
N ILE A 253 4.20 -1.91 3.43
CA ILE A 253 4.03 -3.19 2.75
C ILE A 253 3.16 -3.02 1.50
N ASN A 254 3.57 -3.68 0.41
CA ASN A 254 2.77 -3.75 -0.80
C ASN A 254 1.61 -4.74 -0.62
N LEU A 255 0.44 -4.37 -1.13
CA LEU A 255 -0.78 -5.16 -1.18
C LEU A 255 -1.01 -5.72 -2.59
N ASP A 256 -2.18 -6.31 -2.85
CA ASP A 256 -2.54 -6.67 -4.22
C ASP A 256 -2.67 -5.42 -5.09
N GLY A 257 -2.01 -5.47 -6.25
CA GLY A 257 -1.89 -4.35 -7.16
C GLY A 257 -2.64 -4.57 -8.49
N GLY A 258 -2.16 -3.89 -9.53
CA GLY A 258 -2.73 -4.03 -10.85
C GLY A 258 -4.18 -3.57 -10.94
N GLY A 259 -5.06 -4.38 -11.52
CA GLY A 259 -6.49 -4.05 -11.64
C GLY A 259 -7.24 -4.00 -10.31
N SER A 260 -6.67 -4.55 -9.22
CA SER A 260 -7.28 -4.51 -7.89
C SER A 260 -7.06 -3.20 -7.16
N SER A 261 -6.09 -2.37 -7.60
CA SER A 261 -5.71 -1.12 -6.94
C SER A 261 -6.86 -0.13 -6.92
N ALA A 262 -7.44 0.09 -5.74
CA ALA A 262 -8.53 1.04 -5.53
C ALA A 262 -8.45 1.66 -4.14
N LEU A 263 -8.57 3.00 -4.08
CA LEU A 263 -8.63 3.81 -2.88
C LEU A 263 -9.96 4.56 -2.85
N TRP A 264 -10.68 4.47 -1.74
CA TRP A 264 -12.00 5.02 -1.61
C TRP A 264 -12.19 5.75 -0.27
N SER A 265 -12.95 6.84 -0.30
CA SER A 265 -13.51 7.45 0.90
C SER A 265 -15.01 7.73 0.73
N GLU A 266 -15.75 7.73 1.84
CA GLU A 266 -17.18 8.04 1.83
C GLU A 266 -17.47 9.45 1.27
N GLU A 267 -16.57 10.40 1.54
CA GLU A 267 -16.73 11.79 1.12
C GLU A 267 -16.41 12.03 -0.37
N LEU A 268 -15.36 11.35 -0.90
CA LEU A 268 -14.83 11.62 -2.25
C LEU A 268 -15.14 10.51 -3.26
N GLY A 269 -15.67 9.37 -2.81
CA GLY A 269 -15.82 8.19 -3.67
C GLY A 269 -14.48 7.53 -3.98
N VAL A 270 -14.35 6.94 -5.17
CA VAL A 270 -13.10 6.33 -5.68
C VAL A 270 -12.12 7.45 -6.06
N MET A 271 -10.96 7.47 -5.41
CA MET A 271 -9.99 8.56 -5.47
C MET A 271 -8.91 8.38 -6.53
N ASN A 272 -8.74 7.19 -7.03
CA ASN A 272 -7.76 6.85 -8.06
C ASN A 272 -8.44 6.40 -9.36
N ASN A 273 -7.67 5.98 -10.35
CA ASN A 273 -8.18 5.47 -11.64
C ASN A 273 -7.88 3.97 -11.77
N PRO A 274 -8.73 3.08 -11.22
CA PRO A 274 -8.49 1.64 -11.25
C PRO A 274 -8.47 1.11 -12.69
N SER A 275 -7.47 0.31 -13.03
CA SER A 275 -7.14 -0.04 -14.41
C SER A 275 -7.89 -1.26 -14.99
N ASP A 276 -8.86 -1.85 -14.29
CA ASP A 276 -9.49 -3.09 -14.73
C ASP A 276 -10.40 -2.90 -15.96
N ASN A 277 -10.99 -1.72 -16.12
CA ASN A 277 -11.77 -1.33 -17.31
C ASN A 277 -10.90 -0.80 -18.47
N ARG A 278 -9.56 -0.69 -18.29
CA ARG A 278 -8.59 -0.16 -19.26
C ARG A 278 -8.84 1.32 -19.65
N LYS A 279 -9.55 2.08 -18.82
CA LYS A 279 -9.79 3.52 -19.00
C LYS A 279 -9.15 4.29 -17.85
N PHE A 280 -8.70 5.52 -18.13
CA PHE A 280 -8.21 6.39 -17.09
C PHE A 280 -9.38 7.17 -16.50
N ASP A 281 -10.18 6.45 -15.70
CA ASP A 281 -11.33 7.00 -14.98
C ASP A 281 -11.50 6.27 -13.64
N ASN A 282 -12.35 6.81 -12.77
CA ASN A 282 -12.58 6.25 -11.43
C ASN A 282 -13.63 5.10 -11.39
N LYS A 283 -13.97 4.50 -12.54
CA LYS A 283 -15.04 3.49 -12.66
C LYS A 283 -14.52 2.06 -12.84
N GLY A 284 -13.20 1.89 -12.94
CA GLY A 284 -12.55 0.61 -13.27
C GLY A 284 -12.25 -0.29 -12.09
N GLU A 285 -12.99 -0.23 -10.98
CA GLU A 285 -12.76 -1.13 -9.85
C GLU A 285 -13.03 -2.59 -10.19
N ARG A 286 -12.12 -3.47 -9.75
CA ARG A 286 -12.25 -4.92 -9.82
C ARG A 286 -13.02 -5.46 -8.61
N ARG A 287 -13.74 -6.58 -8.77
CA ARG A 287 -14.27 -7.36 -7.65
C ARG A 287 -13.12 -8.07 -6.92
N ILE A 288 -13.03 -7.86 -5.62
CA ILE A 288 -11.98 -8.35 -4.73
C ILE A 288 -12.58 -9.01 -3.48
N PRO A 289 -11.86 -9.95 -2.81
CA PRO A 289 -12.39 -10.67 -1.66
C PRO A 289 -12.20 -9.98 -0.31
N ASN A 290 -11.35 -8.97 -0.22
CA ASN A 290 -11.05 -8.32 1.05
C ASN A 290 -10.56 -6.88 0.88
N ILE A 291 -10.77 -6.09 1.91
CA ILE A 291 -10.33 -4.68 2.02
C ILE A 291 -9.65 -4.43 3.35
N ILE A 292 -8.89 -3.34 3.42
CA ILE A 292 -8.49 -2.70 4.67
C ILE A 292 -9.29 -1.40 4.76
N GLY A 293 -10.07 -1.23 5.81
CA GLY A 293 -10.90 -0.06 5.98
C GLY A 293 -10.71 0.59 7.35
N ALA A 294 -11.01 1.89 7.44
CA ALA A 294 -10.96 2.66 8.67
C ALA A 294 -12.27 3.41 8.90
N ALA A 295 -12.74 3.41 10.14
CA ALA A 295 -13.91 4.15 10.62
C ALA A 295 -13.64 4.83 11.96
N ARG A 296 -14.44 5.80 12.29
CA ARG A 296 -14.42 6.50 13.60
C ARG A 296 -14.77 5.60 14.77
#